data_d22a1dfb62519ec56c4adc9edc30c971
#
_entry.id   d22a1dfb62519ec56c4adc9edc30c971
#
_cell.length_a   1.000
_cell.length_b   1.000
_cell.length_c   1.000
_cell.angle_alpha   90.00
_cell.angle_beta   90.00
_cell.angle_gamma   90.00
#
_symmetry.space_group_name_H-M   'P 1'
#
loop_
_entity.id
_entity.type
_entity.pdbx_description
1 polymer ?
#
loop_
_entity_poly.entity_id
_entity_poly.type
_entity_poly.pdbx_seq_one_letter_code
_entity_poly.pdbx_strand_id
1 'polypeptide(L)'
;GATVGGFIWPGPKLLDQAGIMNFVYEDETLVLLEVAIPAGKTGTVVLKGKAEWLECDDKGCWPYDKQVELTLKVGPGNAAYKYDRKLYPNFRPVISTTGSSDGKILTVNLPPERKLADTWFPERNFVTQNATAFQKKAGGKLTFELKDATETLASGPLNFTTRAEDGGFVDINVKL
;
A
#
# COMPACT_ATOMS: atom_id res chain seq x y z
N GLY A 1 6.57 -24.95 -11.87
CA GLY A 1 6.42 -23.67 -12.57
C GLY A 1 6.88 -22.52 -11.67
N ALA A 2 6.91 -21.30 -12.17
CA ALA A 2 7.10 -20.12 -11.36
C ALA A 2 5.90 -19.90 -10.45
N THR A 3 6.14 -19.36 -9.25
CA THR A 3 5.08 -18.96 -8.32
C THR A 3 5.00 -17.44 -8.32
N VAL A 4 3.79 -16.92 -8.41
CA VAL A 4 3.51 -15.48 -8.39
C VAL A 4 3.01 -15.12 -7.00
N GLY A 5 3.64 -14.16 -6.35
CA GLY A 5 3.27 -13.61 -5.05
C GLY A 5 2.23 -12.51 -5.14
N GLY A 6 2.04 -11.80 -4.04
CA GLY A 6 1.16 -10.64 -3.98
C GLY A 6 1.74 -9.41 -4.67
N PHE A 7 0.88 -8.43 -4.92
CA PHE A 7 1.31 -7.11 -5.38
C PHE A 7 1.88 -6.28 -4.24
N ILE A 8 2.92 -5.53 -4.55
CA ILE A 8 3.50 -4.52 -3.67
C ILE A 8 3.13 -3.16 -4.25
N TRP A 9 2.24 -2.48 -3.56
CA TRP A 9 1.70 -1.20 -3.98
C TRP A 9 2.51 -0.03 -3.40
N PRO A 10 2.72 1.06 -4.15
CA PRO A 10 3.21 2.30 -3.55
C PRO A 10 2.16 2.90 -2.60
N GLY A 11 2.56 3.88 -1.78
CA GLY A 11 1.59 4.61 -0.97
C GLY A 11 0.68 5.45 -1.86
N PRO A 12 -0.65 5.34 -1.69
CA PRO A 12 -1.60 6.14 -2.46
C PRO A 12 -1.57 7.61 -2.02
N LYS A 13 -2.30 8.46 -2.74
CA LYS A 13 -2.73 9.78 -2.30
C LYS A 13 -4.14 9.69 -1.71
N LEU A 14 -4.42 10.51 -0.72
CA LEU A 14 -5.76 10.70 -0.21
C LEU A 14 -6.47 11.74 -1.07
N LEU A 15 -7.60 11.36 -1.65
CA LEU A 15 -8.51 12.25 -2.37
C LEU A 15 -9.85 12.30 -1.62
N ASP A 16 -10.24 13.51 -1.19
CA ASP A 16 -11.60 13.76 -0.71
C ASP A 16 -12.49 14.07 -1.91
N GLN A 17 -13.44 13.20 -2.18
CA GLN A 17 -14.43 13.39 -3.23
C GLN A 17 -15.84 13.41 -2.58
N ALA A 18 -16.37 14.61 -2.45
CA ALA A 18 -17.68 14.86 -1.84
C ALA A 18 -17.82 14.25 -0.42
N GLY A 19 -16.80 14.33 0.40
CA GLY A 19 -16.77 13.81 1.77
C GLY A 19 -16.44 12.31 1.87
N ILE A 20 -16.23 11.64 0.76
CA ILE A 20 -15.80 10.23 0.72
C ILE A 20 -14.29 10.19 0.49
N MET A 21 -13.61 9.46 1.37
CA MET A 21 -12.18 9.21 1.26
C MET A 21 -11.90 8.19 0.16
N ASN A 22 -11.07 8.58 -0.80
CA ASN A 22 -10.57 7.68 -1.83
C ASN A 22 -9.03 7.60 -1.76
N PHE A 23 -8.49 6.43 -2.00
CA PHE A 23 -7.05 6.20 -2.14
C PHE A 23 -6.75 6.06 -3.63
N VAL A 24 -6.02 7.02 -4.17
CA VAL A 24 -5.81 7.13 -5.61
C VAL A 24 -4.32 7.20 -5.95
N TYR A 25 -4.03 6.87 -7.19
CA TYR A 25 -2.75 7.12 -7.84
C TYR A 25 -2.99 8.10 -8.97
N GLU A 26 -2.14 9.09 -9.13
CA GLU A 26 -2.22 10.09 -10.18
C GLU A 26 -1.13 9.85 -11.21
N ASP A 27 -1.41 10.16 -12.46
CA ASP A 27 -0.53 10.09 -13.61
C ASP A 27 0.03 8.68 -13.84
N GLU A 28 1.11 8.33 -13.18
CA GLU A 28 1.82 7.09 -13.35
C GLU A 28 2.07 6.42 -11.99
N THR A 29 1.83 5.12 -11.92
CA THR A 29 2.19 4.32 -10.74
C THR A 29 2.90 3.04 -11.11
N LEU A 30 3.85 2.64 -10.28
CA LEU A 30 4.58 1.39 -10.42
C LEU A 30 4.16 0.41 -9.33
N VAL A 31 3.57 -0.68 -9.76
CA VAL A 31 3.19 -1.80 -8.88
C VAL A 31 4.16 -2.95 -9.13
N LEU A 32 4.74 -3.49 -8.07
CA LEU A 32 5.66 -4.61 -8.18
C LEU A 32 4.95 -5.93 -7.93
N LEU A 33 5.43 -6.95 -8.60
CA LEU A 33 4.96 -8.31 -8.45
C LEU A 33 6.15 -9.22 -8.17
N GLU A 34 6.11 -9.94 -7.05
CA GLU A 34 7.12 -10.93 -6.75
C GLU A 34 6.90 -12.20 -7.57
N VAL A 35 7.96 -12.65 -8.23
CA VAL A 35 7.93 -13.90 -8.98
C VAL A 35 9.05 -14.80 -8.48
N ALA A 36 8.71 -15.90 -7.84
CA ALA A 36 9.65 -16.91 -7.40
C ALA A 36 9.84 -17.95 -8.50
N ILE A 37 11.08 -18.12 -8.95
CA ILE A 37 11.46 -19.12 -9.95
C ILE A 37 12.22 -20.24 -9.24
N PRO A 38 11.83 -21.52 -9.42
CA PRO A 38 12.51 -22.64 -8.77
C PRO A 38 13.99 -22.68 -9.08
N ALA A 39 14.79 -23.04 -8.07
CA ALA A 39 16.23 -23.22 -8.22
C ALA A 39 16.54 -24.22 -9.36
N GLY A 40 17.57 -23.93 -10.16
CA GLY A 40 17.98 -24.75 -11.29
C GLY A 40 17.12 -24.62 -12.55
N LYS A 41 16.05 -23.84 -12.53
CA LYS A 41 15.27 -23.54 -13.73
C LYS A 41 16.09 -22.68 -14.68
N THR A 42 16.12 -23.07 -15.94
CA THR A 42 16.75 -22.31 -17.03
C THR A 42 15.80 -22.19 -18.22
N GLY A 43 16.13 -21.30 -19.16
CA GLY A 43 15.35 -21.10 -20.38
C GLY A 43 14.35 -19.95 -20.23
N THR A 44 13.15 -20.11 -20.74
CA THR A 44 12.15 -19.04 -20.83
C THR A 44 10.96 -19.31 -19.88
N VAL A 45 10.54 -18.29 -19.17
CA VAL A 45 9.31 -18.26 -18.39
C VAL A 45 8.43 -17.16 -18.96
N VAL A 46 7.18 -17.50 -19.28
CA VAL A 46 6.18 -16.54 -19.77
C VAL A 46 5.16 -16.34 -18.65
N LEU A 47 4.99 -15.10 -18.24
CA LEU A 47 3.98 -14.65 -17.29
C LEU A 47 2.86 -13.99 -18.09
N LYS A 48 1.63 -14.39 -17.81
CA LYS A 48 0.42 -13.80 -18.42
C LYS A 48 -0.52 -13.38 -17.32
N GLY A 49 -1.15 -12.23 -17.51
CA GLY A 49 -2.13 -11.71 -16.57
C GLY A 49 -3.07 -10.72 -17.22
N LYS A 50 -4.06 -10.30 -16.46
CA LYS A 50 -4.99 -9.23 -16.81
C LYS A 50 -4.85 -8.14 -15.77
N ALA A 51 -4.62 -6.91 -16.19
CA ALA A 51 -4.71 -5.73 -15.33
C ALA A 51 -6.11 -5.12 -15.51
N GLU A 52 -6.76 -4.79 -14.40
CA GLU A 52 -8.08 -4.12 -14.38
C GLU A 52 -7.97 -2.93 -13.43
N TRP A 53 -8.47 -1.76 -13.86
CA TRP A 53 -8.42 -0.54 -13.06
C TRP A 53 -9.57 0.40 -13.41
N LEU A 54 -9.76 1.43 -12.59
CA LEU A 54 -10.66 2.55 -12.86
C LEU A 54 -9.81 3.81 -13.10
N GLU A 55 -10.13 4.54 -14.15
CA GLU A 55 -9.65 5.90 -14.36
C GLU A 55 -10.79 6.86 -14.10
N CYS A 56 -10.53 7.85 -13.25
CA CYS A 56 -11.54 8.83 -12.85
C CYS A 56 -11.08 10.25 -13.20
N ASP A 57 -12.00 11.06 -13.66
CA ASP A 57 -11.85 12.51 -13.86
C ASP A 57 -13.06 13.26 -13.29
N ASP A 58 -13.18 14.54 -13.60
CA ASP A 58 -14.29 15.40 -13.14
C ASP A 58 -15.67 14.97 -13.67
N LYS A 59 -15.73 14.09 -14.65
CA LYS A 59 -16.97 13.65 -15.33
C LYS A 59 -17.43 12.27 -14.87
N GLY A 60 -16.53 11.45 -14.32
CA GLY A 60 -16.87 10.12 -13.84
C GLY A 60 -15.69 9.16 -13.74
N CYS A 61 -16.00 7.88 -13.54
CA CYS A 61 -15.03 6.81 -13.47
C CYS A 61 -15.34 5.77 -14.55
N TRP A 62 -14.32 5.36 -15.28
CA TRP A 62 -14.43 4.38 -16.37
C TRP A 62 -13.59 3.17 -16.06
N PRO A 63 -14.14 1.96 -16.19
CA PRO A 63 -13.37 0.74 -16.03
C PRO A 63 -12.51 0.49 -17.28
N TYR A 64 -11.27 0.11 -17.05
CA TYR A 64 -10.32 -0.31 -18.08
C TYR A 64 -9.75 -1.69 -17.75
N ASP A 65 -9.36 -2.41 -18.79
CA ASP A 65 -8.61 -3.64 -18.64
C ASP A 65 -7.57 -3.82 -19.75
N LYS A 66 -6.51 -4.58 -19.42
CA LYS A 66 -5.47 -4.91 -20.38
C LYS A 66 -4.88 -6.28 -20.10
N GLN A 67 -4.76 -7.09 -21.15
CA GLN A 67 -3.94 -8.30 -21.10
C GLN A 67 -2.46 -7.93 -21.09
N VAL A 68 -1.70 -8.54 -20.20
CA VAL A 68 -0.26 -8.32 -20.08
C VAL A 68 0.47 -9.65 -20.22
N GLU A 69 1.58 -9.63 -20.97
CA GLU A 69 2.44 -10.76 -21.12
C GLU A 69 3.89 -10.32 -20.94
N LEU A 70 4.64 -11.04 -20.11
CA LEU A 70 6.05 -10.81 -19.88
C LEU A 70 6.82 -12.10 -20.11
N THR A 71 7.81 -12.06 -20.99
CA THR A 71 8.73 -13.16 -21.25
C THR A 71 10.04 -12.92 -20.54
N LEU A 72 10.38 -13.79 -19.59
CA LEU A 72 11.61 -13.73 -18.81
C LEU A 72 12.59 -14.81 -19.27
N LYS A 73 13.84 -14.42 -19.52
CA LYS A 73 14.95 -15.36 -19.73
C LYS A 73 15.57 -15.68 -18.36
N VAL A 74 15.54 -16.96 -18.00
CA VAL A 74 16.07 -17.46 -16.73
C VAL A 74 17.44 -18.08 -16.99
N GLY A 75 18.45 -17.59 -16.30
CA GLY A 75 19.85 -18.04 -16.44
C GLY A 75 20.73 -17.35 -15.41
N PRO A 76 22.07 -17.39 -15.59
CA PRO A 76 22.98 -16.65 -14.72
C PRO A 76 22.56 -15.19 -14.66
N GLY A 77 22.20 -14.72 -13.48
CA GLY A 77 21.66 -13.38 -13.28
C GLY A 77 22.64 -12.29 -13.69
N ASN A 78 22.15 -11.25 -14.32
CA ASN A 78 22.87 -10.00 -14.48
C ASN A 78 22.41 -9.04 -13.39
N ALA A 79 23.26 -8.82 -12.38
CA ALA A 79 22.99 -7.92 -11.25
C ALA A 79 22.97 -6.42 -11.61
N ALA A 80 23.07 -6.08 -12.89
CA ALA A 80 23.24 -4.71 -13.37
C ALA A 80 21.92 -3.96 -13.64
N TYR A 81 20.79 -4.45 -13.15
CA TYR A 81 19.54 -3.69 -13.28
C TYR A 81 19.57 -2.46 -12.36
N LYS A 82 19.75 -1.30 -12.96
CA LYS A 82 19.60 -0.02 -12.24
C LYS A 82 18.14 0.38 -12.32
N TYR A 83 17.51 0.49 -11.18
CA TYR A 83 16.14 1.03 -11.05
C TYR A 83 16.16 2.28 -10.18
N ASP A 84 15.27 3.21 -10.48
CA ASP A 84 15.09 4.37 -9.62
C ASP A 84 14.36 3.93 -8.33
N ARG A 85 15.09 3.90 -7.22
CA ARG A 85 14.54 3.51 -5.92
C ARG A 85 13.36 4.36 -5.46
N LYS A 86 13.21 5.58 -5.97
CA LYS A 86 12.08 6.45 -5.64
C LYS A 86 10.77 5.95 -6.23
N LEU A 87 10.83 5.21 -7.33
CA LEU A 87 9.67 4.61 -7.98
C LEU A 87 9.29 3.24 -7.37
N TYR A 88 10.19 2.64 -6.58
CA TYR A 88 9.98 1.29 -6.07
C TYR A 88 9.49 1.29 -4.63
N PRO A 89 8.34 0.72 -4.35
CA PRO A 89 7.83 0.55 -2.99
C PRO A 89 8.63 -0.44 -2.13
N ASN A 90 9.70 -1.03 -2.66
CA ASN A 90 10.30 -2.31 -2.25
C ASN A 90 11.19 -2.31 -1.03
N PHE A 91 11.58 -1.20 -0.51
CA PHE A 91 12.47 -1.22 0.66
C PHE A 91 11.89 -0.37 1.77
N ARG A 92 10.65 -0.73 2.13
CA ARG A 92 10.00 -0.08 3.25
C ARG A 92 10.51 -0.69 4.53
N PRO A 93 11.12 0.08 5.40
CA PRO A 93 11.33 -0.39 6.75
C PRO A 93 9.96 -0.64 7.38
N VAL A 94 9.81 -1.78 8.04
CA VAL A 94 8.63 -2.07 8.86
C VAL A 94 8.90 -1.55 10.26
N ILE A 95 8.03 -0.68 10.74
CA ILE A 95 8.08 -0.15 12.11
C ILE A 95 6.92 -0.76 12.88
N SER A 96 7.23 -1.34 14.03
CA SER A 96 6.19 -1.80 14.96
C SER A 96 5.90 -0.70 15.98
N THR A 97 4.62 -0.46 16.22
CA THR A 97 4.16 0.43 17.28
C THR A 97 2.99 -0.18 18.02
N THR A 98 2.54 0.48 19.07
CA THR A 98 1.39 0.04 19.86
C THR A 98 0.19 0.95 19.65
N GLY A 99 -0.98 0.38 19.82
CA GLY A 99 -2.24 1.10 19.78
C GLY A 99 -3.21 0.62 20.87
N SER A 100 -4.35 1.23 20.93
CA SER A 100 -5.48 0.83 21.75
C SER A 100 -6.77 1.19 21.03
N SER A 101 -7.85 0.49 21.34
CA SER A 101 -9.17 0.82 20.81
C SER A 101 -10.23 0.72 21.89
N ASP A 102 -11.20 1.62 21.84
CA ASP A 102 -12.42 1.58 22.64
C ASP A 102 -13.63 1.03 21.86
N GLY A 103 -13.38 0.50 20.67
CA GLY A 103 -14.40 0.00 19.75
C GLY A 103 -15.03 1.07 18.84
N LYS A 104 -14.73 2.34 19.06
CA LYS A 104 -15.16 3.47 18.19
C LYS A 104 -13.98 4.20 17.57
N ILE A 105 -12.90 4.29 18.31
CA ILE A 105 -11.66 4.98 17.93
C ILE A 105 -10.50 3.99 18.07
N LEU A 106 -9.66 3.91 17.05
CA LEU A 106 -8.34 3.33 17.15
C LEU A 106 -7.33 4.44 17.41
N THR A 107 -6.59 4.32 18.50
CA THR A 107 -5.50 5.23 18.86
C THR A 107 -4.17 4.54 18.66
N VAL A 108 -3.29 5.11 17.86
CA VAL A 108 -1.96 4.56 17.54
C VAL A 108 -0.89 5.51 18.06
N ASN A 109 0.10 4.99 18.76
CA ASN A 109 1.26 5.76 19.20
C ASN A 109 2.20 6.04 18.03
N LEU A 110 2.65 7.28 17.88
CA LEU A 110 3.63 7.65 16.86
C LEU A 110 5.02 7.17 17.27
N PRO A 111 5.78 6.50 16.39
CA PRO A 111 7.17 6.15 16.67
C PRO A 111 8.01 7.42 16.89
N PRO A 112 8.65 7.59 18.06
CA PRO A 112 9.35 8.85 18.40
C PRO A 112 10.65 9.06 17.58
N GLU A 113 11.26 7.97 17.14
CA GLU A 113 12.54 7.98 16.43
C GLU A 113 12.46 8.35 14.96
N ARG A 114 11.26 8.48 14.41
CA ARG A 114 11.07 8.80 12.99
C ARG A 114 10.03 9.86 12.79
N LYS A 115 10.38 10.83 11.97
CA LYS A 115 9.42 11.79 11.48
C LYS A 115 8.68 11.19 10.28
N LEU A 116 7.41 10.91 10.49
CA LEU A 116 6.51 10.34 9.51
C LEU A 116 5.50 11.38 9.05
N ALA A 117 5.03 11.25 7.82
CA ALA A 117 3.94 12.07 7.31
C ALA A 117 2.68 11.90 8.18
N ASP A 118 1.82 12.91 8.11
CA ASP A 118 0.61 12.96 8.93
C ASP A 118 -0.48 12.03 8.41
N THR A 119 -0.37 11.54 7.17
CA THR A 119 -1.34 10.64 6.57
C THR A 119 -0.81 9.21 6.55
N TRP A 120 -1.55 8.32 7.20
CA TRP A 120 -1.30 6.89 7.22
C TRP A 120 -2.44 6.16 6.52
N PHE A 121 -2.09 5.29 5.59
CA PHE A 121 -3.01 4.55 4.75
C PHE A 121 -3.18 3.13 5.28
N PRO A 122 -4.37 2.72 5.75
CA PRO A 122 -4.59 1.36 6.20
C PRO A 122 -4.58 0.39 5.02
N GLU A 123 -4.01 -0.79 5.20
CA GLU A 123 -4.02 -1.87 4.19
C GLU A 123 -5.39 -2.53 4.02
N ARG A 124 -6.27 -2.35 5.01
CA ARG A 124 -7.63 -2.90 5.04
C ARG A 124 -8.64 -1.84 5.44
N ASN A 125 -9.90 -2.06 5.13
CA ASN A 125 -10.99 -1.11 5.39
C ASN A 125 -11.53 -1.18 6.82
N PHE A 126 -10.67 -1.10 7.83
CA PHE A 126 -11.04 -1.11 9.25
C PHE A 126 -11.21 0.29 9.88
N VAL A 127 -11.14 1.35 9.08
CA VAL A 127 -11.38 2.73 9.51
C VAL A 127 -12.52 3.35 8.72
N THR A 128 -13.05 4.48 9.19
CA THR A 128 -14.12 5.19 8.48
C THR A 128 -13.69 5.61 7.08
N GLN A 129 -14.64 5.63 6.15
CA GLN A 129 -14.44 6.17 4.79
C GLN A 129 -14.77 7.66 4.69
N ASN A 130 -15.10 8.31 5.79
CA ASN A 130 -15.35 9.75 5.83
C ASN A 130 -14.01 10.50 5.81
N ALA A 131 -13.75 11.25 4.74
CA ALA A 131 -12.49 11.96 4.55
C ALA A 131 -12.18 12.98 5.66
N THR A 132 -13.16 13.65 6.22
CA THR A 132 -12.97 14.66 7.26
C THR A 132 -12.71 14.07 8.65
N ALA A 133 -13.10 12.80 8.87
CA ALA A 133 -12.97 12.09 10.14
C ALA A 133 -11.90 10.99 10.08
N PHE A 134 -11.28 10.76 8.92
CA PHE A 134 -10.39 9.64 8.67
C PHE A 134 -9.31 9.49 9.73
N GLN A 135 -8.57 10.54 9.99
CA GLN A 135 -7.54 10.53 11.03
C GLN A 135 -7.28 11.91 11.63
N LYS A 136 -6.86 11.92 12.90
CA LYS A 136 -6.43 13.13 13.60
C LYS A 136 -5.11 12.88 14.32
N LYS A 137 -4.18 13.84 14.25
CA LYS A 137 -2.88 13.79 14.92
C LYS A 137 -2.87 14.76 16.09
N ALA A 138 -2.61 14.28 17.29
CA ALA A 138 -2.42 15.10 18.48
C ALA A 138 -1.58 14.37 19.52
N GLY A 139 -0.68 15.10 20.21
CA GLY A 139 0.04 14.60 21.38
C GLY A 139 0.87 13.33 21.13
N GLY A 140 1.51 13.19 19.98
CA GLY A 140 2.30 11.99 19.66
C GLY A 140 1.46 10.75 19.31
N LYS A 141 0.19 10.95 18.97
CA LYS A 141 -0.76 9.90 18.62
C LYS A 141 -1.50 10.23 17.34
N LEU A 142 -1.89 9.18 16.62
CA LEU A 142 -2.89 9.22 15.55
C LEU A 142 -4.16 8.52 16.03
N THR A 143 -5.30 9.11 15.73
CA THR A 143 -6.61 8.51 16.01
C THR A 143 -7.37 8.32 14.70
N PHE A 144 -8.04 7.18 14.58
CA PHE A 144 -8.86 6.80 13.45
C PHE A 144 -10.26 6.44 13.93
N GLU A 145 -11.29 6.96 13.29
CA GLU A 145 -12.65 6.52 13.57
C GLU A 145 -12.90 5.13 12.95
N LEU A 146 -13.66 4.31 13.69
CA LEU A 146 -14.04 2.95 13.26
C LEU A 146 -15.50 2.89 12.79
N LYS A 147 -16.18 4.03 12.79
CA LYS A 147 -17.57 4.13 12.33
C LYS A 147 -17.63 3.87 10.82
N ASP A 148 -18.61 3.09 10.39
CA ASP A 148 -18.86 2.77 8.99
C ASP A 148 -17.69 2.02 8.29
N ALA A 149 -16.76 1.47 9.07
CA ALA A 149 -15.73 0.59 8.56
C ALA A 149 -16.34 -0.73 8.04
N THR A 150 -15.84 -1.21 6.91
CA THR A 150 -16.34 -2.46 6.31
C THR A 150 -15.70 -3.71 6.92
N GLU A 151 -14.59 -3.54 7.65
CA GLU A 151 -13.88 -4.61 8.34
C GLU A 151 -13.67 -4.27 9.80
N THR A 152 -13.57 -5.31 10.65
CA THR A 152 -13.27 -5.14 12.07
C THR A 152 -11.75 -5.18 12.32
N LEU A 153 -11.31 -4.64 13.46
CA LEU A 153 -9.91 -4.72 13.88
C LEU A 153 -9.43 -6.16 14.06
N ALA A 154 -10.33 -7.07 14.44
CA ALA A 154 -10.01 -8.48 14.67
C ALA A 154 -9.86 -9.30 13.37
N SER A 155 -10.25 -8.78 12.21
CA SER A 155 -10.24 -9.52 10.94
C SER A 155 -8.82 -9.79 10.40
N GLY A 156 -7.78 -9.17 10.95
CA GLY A 156 -6.40 -9.38 10.53
C GLY A 156 -5.43 -8.34 11.10
N PRO A 157 -4.19 -8.30 10.59
CA PRO A 157 -3.17 -7.37 11.07
C PRO A 157 -3.58 -5.92 10.84
N LEU A 158 -3.14 -5.05 11.73
CA LEU A 158 -3.37 -3.60 11.64
C LEU A 158 -2.13 -2.95 11.04
N ASN A 159 -2.06 -2.99 9.72
CA ASN A 159 -0.96 -2.41 8.97
C ASN A 159 -1.37 -1.10 8.31
N PHE A 160 -0.43 -0.19 8.27
CA PHE A 160 -0.54 1.08 7.56
C PHE A 160 0.69 1.30 6.71
N THR A 161 0.54 2.07 5.64
CA THR A 161 1.64 2.64 4.89
C THR A 161 1.64 4.15 5.07
N THR A 162 2.80 4.76 5.23
CA THR A 162 2.98 6.22 5.28
C THR A 162 4.27 6.64 4.59
N ARG A 163 4.52 7.95 4.50
CA ARG A 163 5.77 8.51 4.01
C ARG A 163 6.69 8.91 5.16
N ALA A 164 7.98 8.70 4.99
CA ALA A 164 9.02 9.30 5.81
C ALA A 164 9.42 10.68 5.25
N GLU A 165 10.14 11.49 6.04
CA GLU A 165 10.60 12.83 5.61
C GLU A 165 11.49 12.81 4.37
N ASP A 166 12.23 11.74 4.13
CA ASP A 166 13.08 11.54 2.95
C ASP A 166 12.28 11.21 1.67
N GLY A 167 10.94 11.16 1.78
CA GLY A 167 10.03 10.84 0.70
C GLY A 167 9.86 9.34 0.44
N GLY A 168 10.59 8.49 1.15
CA GLY A 168 10.41 7.03 1.09
C GLY A 168 9.11 6.58 1.76
N PHE A 169 8.70 5.34 1.50
CA PHE A 169 7.55 4.73 2.17
C PHE A 169 7.99 3.90 3.37
N VAL A 170 7.12 3.84 4.37
CA VAL A 170 7.31 3.08 5.62
C VAL A 170 6.04 2.29 5.89
N ASP A 171 6.19 1.01 6.18
CA ASP A 171 5.09 0.18 6.64
C ASP A 171 5.05 0.17 8.16
N ILE A 172 3.87 0.36 8.72
CA ILE A 172 3.64 0.43 10.16
C ILE A 172 2.77 -0.75 10.57
N ASN A 173 3.27 -1.56 11.47
CA ASN A 173 2.51 -2.63 12.11
C ASN A 173 2.08 -2.19 13.52
N VAL A 174 0.77 -2.17 13.76
CA VAL A 174 0.20 -1.77 15.05
C VAL A 174 -0.21 -3.00 15.85
N LYS A 175 0.24 -3.07 17.08
CA LYS A 175 -0.16 -4.10 18.08
C LYS A 175 -1.11 -3.47 19.09
N LEU A 176 -2.27 -4.07 19.28
CA LEU A 176 -3.23 -3.71 20.33
C LEU A 176 -2.89 -4.37 21.65
#